data_3cfa19aa9e6d5d2d460137a4928b0ed5
#
_entry.id   3cfa19aa9e6d5d2d460137a4928b0ed5
#
_cell.length_a   1.000
_cell.length_b   1.000
_cell.length_c   1.000
_cell.angle_alpha   90.00
_cell.angle_beta   90.00
_cell.angle_gamma   90.00
#
_symmetry.space_group_name_H-M   'P 1'
#
loop_
_entity.id
_entity.type
_entity.pdbx_description
1 polymer ?
#
loop_
_entity_poly.entity_id
_entity_poly.type
_entity_poly.pdbx_seq_one_letter_code
_entity_poly.pdbx_strand_id
1 'polypeptide(L)'
;SYVAKLFSKAPDGVLKKIGEEAVECVMAAKDENKKDIIYETADLWFHSLVMLSQYGLRPEHVLAELERREGLSGLEEKRRRFDPSK
;
A
#
# COMPACT_ATOMS: atom_id res chain seq x y z
N SER A 1 -22.36 2.88 2.88
CA SER A 1 -21.38 2.43 1.88
C SER A 1 -20.27 1.61 2.53
N TYR A 2 -19.57 0.87 1.72
CA TYR A 2 -18.45 0.05 2.21
C TYR A 2 -17.35 0.92 2.83
N VAL A 3 -17.02 2.03 2.19
CA VAL A 3 -16.00 2.96 2.71
C VAL A 3 -16.42 3.54 4.06
N ALA A 4 -17.68 3.94 4.19
CA ALA A 4 -18.21 4.44 5.46
C ALA A 4 -18.10 3.37 6.55
N LYS A 5 -18.39 2.13 6.21
CA LYS A 5 -18.27 1.02 7.14
C LYS A 5 -16.82 0.81 7.60
N LEU A 6 -15.87 0.91 6.68
CA LEU A 6 -14.45 0.85 7.03
C LEU A 6 -14.05 1.97 7.97
N PHE A 7 -14.52 3.20 7.71
CA PHE A 7 -14.24 4.35 8.59
C PHE A 7 -14.84 4.16 9.98
N SER A 8 -16.01 3.53 10.08
CA SER A 8 -16.64 3.28 11.37
C SER A 8 -15.84 2.32 12.25
N LYS A 9 -14.96 1.52 11.64
CA LYS A 9 -14.09 0.56 12.31
C LYS A 9 -12.63 0.96 12.30
N ALA A 10 -12.36 2.25 11.98
CA ALA A 10 -10.99 2.75 11.88
C ALA A 10 -10.28 2.67 13.23
N PRO A 11 -8.96 2.45 13.24
CA PRO A 11 -8.17 2.16 12.05
C PRO A 11 -8.15 0.66 11.68
N ASP A 12 -8.53 -0.21 12.60
CA ASP A 12 -8.28 -1.65 12.48
C ASP A 12 -8.98 -2.31 11.29
N GLY A 13 -10.16 -1.83 10.93
CA GLY A 13 -10.93 -2.42 9.84
C GLY A 13 -10.17 -2.43 8.53
N VAL A 14 -9.62 -1.27 8.13
CA VAL A 14 -8.88 -1.18 6.88
C VAL A 14 -7.49 -1.83 7.00
N LEU A 15 -6.86 -1.70 8.16
CA LEU A 15 -5.52 -2.29 8.37
C LEU A 15 -5.56 -3.81 8.23
N LYS A 16 -6.60 -4.43 8.79
CA LYS A 16 -6.81 -5.87 8.64
C LYS A 16 -7.00 -6.26 7.17
N LYS A 17 -7.78 -5.48 6.44
CA LYS A 17 -8.04 -5.74 5.01
C LYS A 17 -6.75 -5.66 4.20
N ILE A 18 -5.90 -4.67 4.47
CA ILE A 18 -4.62 -4.54 3.76
C ILE A 18 -3.77 -5.78 3.94
N GLY A 19 -3.69 -6.30 5.18
CA GLY A 19 -2.96 -7.54 5.44
C GLY A 19 -3.52 -8.72 4.66
N GLU A 20 -4.85 -8.90 4.68
CA GLU A 20 -5.52 -9.97 3.96
C GLU A 20 -5.30 -9.88 2.45
N GLU A 21 -5.47 -8.68 1.87
CA GLU A 21 -5.33 -8.48 0.42
C GLU A 21 -3.88 -8.66 -0.03
N ALA A 22 -2.91 -8.30 0.81
CA ALA A 22 -1.50 -8.53 0.49
C ALA A 22 -1.21 -10.03 0.34
N VAL A 23 -1.72 -10.85 1.25
CA VAL A 23 -1.58 -12.30 1.17
C VAL A 23 -2.27 -12.85 -0.08
N GLU A 24 -3.47 -12.36 -0.38
CA GLU A 24 -4.20 -12.80 -1.57
C GLU A 24 -3.47 -12.45 -2.86
N CYS A 25 -2.80 -11.29 -2.91
CA CYS A 25 -1.96 -10.92 -4.05
C CYS A 25 -0.82 -11.93 -4.23
N VAL A 26 -0.17 -12.31 -3.13
CA VAL A 26 0.93 -13.28 -3.18
C VAL A 26 0.43 -14.62 -3.71
N MET A 27 -0.72 -15.07 -3.20
CA MET A 27 -1.30 -16.35 -3.62
C MET A 27 -1.68 -16.33 -5.10
N ALA A 28 -2.31 -15.26 -5.55
CA ALA A 28 -2.67 -15.11 -6.96
C ALA A 28 -1.44 -15.14 -7.87
N ALA A 29 -0.36 -14.48 -7.45
CA ALA A 29 0.88 -14.46 -8.22
C ALA A 29 1.54 -15.84 -8.25
N LYS A 30 1.54 -16.56 -7.12
CA LYS A 30 2.10 -17.92 -7.07
C LYS A 30 1.32 -18.87 -7.97
N ASP A 31 0.02 -18.69 -8.10
CA ASP A 31 -0.84 -19.48 -8.97
C ASP A 31 -0.75 -19.05 -10.44
N GLU A 32 -0.04 -17.96 -10.71
CA GLU A 32 0.13 -17.40 -12.05
C GLU A 32 -1.20 -17.08 -12.76
N ASN A 33 -2.24 -16.79 -11.99
CA ASN A 33 -3.53 -16.41 -12.51
C ASN A 33 -3.58 -14.90 -12.72
N LYS A 34 -3.33 -14.44 -13.95
CA LYS A 34 -3.18 -13.02 -14.25
C LYS A 34 -4.43 -12.21 -13.92
N LYS A 35 -5.62 -12.77 -14.16
CA LYS A 35 -6.86 -12.09 -13.84
C LYS A 35 -7.00 -11.84 -12.33
N ASP A 36 -6.67 -12.85 -11.54
CA ASP A 36 -6.72 -12.72 -10.09
C ASP A 36 -5.62 -11.80 -9.56
N ILE A 37 -4.45 -11.80 -10.18
CA ILE A 37 -3.37 -10.87 -9.81
C ILE A 37 -3.88 -9.43 -9.95
N ILE A 38 -4.52 -9.10 -11.05
CA ILE A 38 -5.07 -7.76 -11.26
C ILE A 38 -6.14 -7.45 -10.23
N TYR A 39 -7.06 -8.38 -10.02
CA TYR A 39 -8.17 -8.19 -9.09
C TYR A 39 -7.67 -7.95 -7.67
N GLU A 40 -6.78 -8.80 -7.18
CA GLU A 40 -6.28 -8.70 -5.81
C GLU A 40 -5.37 -7.48 -5.62
N THR A 41 -4.62 -7.12 -6.65
CA THR A 41 -3.79 -5.90 -6.59
C THR A 41 -4.68 -4.66 -6.53
N ALA A 42 -5.76 -4.63 -7.29
CA ALA A 42 -6.73 -3.53 -7.24
C ALA A 42 -7.33 -3.41 -5.84
N ASP A 43 -7.69 -4.54 -5.21
CA ASP A 43 -8.21 -4.53 -3.84
C ASP A 43 -7.19 -3.99 -2.85
N LEU A 44 -5.93 -4.40 -2.98
CA LEU A 44 -4.86 -3.92 -2.12
C LEU A 44 -4.67 -2.41 -2.27
N TRP A 45 -4.63 -1.93 -3.50
CA TRP A 45 -4.48 -0.50 -3.76
C TRP A 45 -5.66 0.29 -3.21
N PHE A 46 -6.89 -0.22 -3.43
CA PHE A 46 -8.10 0.43 -2.92
C PHE A 46 -8.04 0.60 -1.39
N HIS A 47 -7.74 -0.47 -0.67
CA HIS A 47 -7.67 -0.40 0.79
C HIS A 47 -6.50 0.47 1.27
N SER A 48 -5.39 0.48 0.53
CA SER A 48 -4.28 1.37 0.84
C SER A 48 -4.67 2.84 0.70
N LEU A 49 -5.47 3.17 -0.32
CA LEU A 49 -5.97 4.54 -0.51
C LEU A 49 -6.91 4.94 0.64
N VAL A 50 -7.76 4.02 1.07
CA VAL A 50 -8.64 4.28 2.22
C VAL A 50 -7.80 4.53 3.48
N MET A 51 -6.77 3.72 3.70
CA MET A 51 -5.87 3.91 4.83
C MET A 51 -5.24 5.31 4.81
N LEU A 52 -4.70 5.71 3.67
CA LEU A 52 -4.11 7.05 3.55
C LEU A 52 -5.12 8.13 3.96
N SER A 53 -6.34 8.02 3.47
CA SER A 53 -7.41 8.96 3.78
C SER A 53 -7.67 9.03 5.30
N GLN A 54 -7.63 7.89 5.99
CA GLN A 54 -7.87 7.86 7.44
C GLN A 54 -6.78 8.59 8.22
N TYR A 55 -5.59 8.74 7.65
CA TYR A 55 -4.49 9.46 8.30
C TYR A 55 -4.26 10.85 7.71
N GLY A 56 -5.22 11.35 6.94
CA GLY A 56 -5.12 12.68 6.34
C GLY A 56 -4.09 12.77 5.23
N LEU A 57 -3.75 11.64 4.63
CA LEU A 57 -2.77 11.55 3.56
C LEU A 57 -3.46 11.32 2.21
N ARG A 58 -2.75 11.62 1.15
CA ARG A 58 -3.27 11.56 -0.21
C ARG A 58 -2.35 10.69 -1.10
N PRO A 59 -2.89 10.16 -2.20
CA PRO A 59 -2.06 9.40 -3.15
C PRO A 59 -0.85 10.18 -3.65
N GLU A 60 -0.99 11.50 -3.80
CA GLU A 60 0.10 12.36 -4.26
C GLU A 60 1.33 12.28 -3.36
N HIS A 61 1.13 12.07 -2.05
CA HIS A 61 2.25 11.92 -1.11
C HIS A 61 3.07 10.67 -1.42
N VAL A 62 2.39 9.58 -1.77
CA VAL A 62 3.06 8.32 -2.12
C VAL A 62 3.77 8.46 -3.46
N LEU A 63 3.11 9.08 -4.44
CA LEU A 63 3.71 9.31 -5.75
C LEU A 63 4.97 10.18 -5.63
N ALA A 64 4.93 11.20 -4.79
CA ALA A 64 6.10 12.07 -4.55
C ALA A 64 7.25 11.27 -3.95
N GLU A 65 6.97 10.34 -3.03
CA GLU A 65 8.00 9.50 -2.44
C GLU A 65 8.61 8.55 -3.46
N LEU A 66 7.80 7.99 -4.35
CA LEU A 66 8.30 7.14 -5.43
C LEU A 66 9.19 7.93 -6.39
N GLU A 67 8.78 9.16 -6.70
CA GLU A 67 9.58 10.06 -7.55
C GLU A 67 10.92 10.39 -6.89
N ARG A 68 10.91 10.65 -5.58
CA ARG A 68 12.14 10.90 -4.84
C ARG A 68 13.13 9.74 -4.93
N ARG A 69 12.61 8.50 -4.93
CA ARG A 69 13.44 7.30 -5.02
C ARG A 69 14.00 7.06 -6.43
N GLU A 70 13.45 7.73 -7.41
CA GLU A 70 13.90 7.59 -8.79
C GLU A 70 15.35 8.06 -8.90
N GLY A 71 16.17 7.23 -9.53
CA GLY A 71 17.60 7.54 -9.69
C GLY A 71 18.48 7.19 -8.49
N LEU A 72 17.89 6.76 -7.36
CA LEU A 72 18.67 6.30 -6.22
C LEU A 72 18.93 4.79 -6.33
N SER A 73 20.16 4.36 -6.00
CA SER A 73 20.44 2.94 -5.89
C SER A 73 19.78 2.38 -4.63
N GLY A 74 19.46 1.09 -4.65
CA GLY A 74 18.89 0.43 -3.48
C GLY A 74 19.81 0.51 -2.25
N LEU A 75 21.12 0.44 -2.49
CA LEU A 75 22.10 0.53 -1.41
C LEU A 75 22.10 1.92 -0.79
N GLU A 76 22.06 2.96 -1.61
CA GLU A 76 22.05 4.32 -1.12
C GLU A 76 20.78 4.64 -0.34
N GLU A 77 19.64 4.18 -0.82
CA GLU A 77 18.38 4.37 -0.13
C GLU A 77 18.39 3.67 1.24
N LYS A 78 18.94 2.48 1.30
CA LYS A 78 19.08 1.75 2.55
C LYS A 78 19.97 2.51 3.54
N ARG A 79 21.10 3.05 3.05
CA ARG A 79 22.01 3.85 3.86
C ARG A 79 21.30 5.08 4.44
N ARG A 80 20.52 5.78 3.61
CA ARG A 80 19.82 6.98 4.04
C ARG A 80 18.76 6.70 5.11
N ARG A 81 18.08 5.56 5.04
CA ARG A 81 17.07 5.20 6.03
C ARG A 81 17.65 5.03 7.43
N PHE A 82 18.91 4.59 7.52
CA PHE A 82 19.57 4.36 8.80
C PHE A 82 20.46 5.53 9.24
N ASP A 83 20.41 6.64 8.52
CA ASP A 83 21.18 7.84 8.85
C ASP A 83 20.23 8.90 9.42
N PRO A 84 20.27 9.16 10.74
CA PRO A 84 19.33 10.09 11.37
C PRO A 84 19.53 11.55 10.93
N SER A 85 20.61 11.86 10.24
CA SER A 85 20.88 13.22 9.76
C SER A 85 20.22 13.53 8.42
N LYS A 86 19.57 12.54 7.80
CA LYS A 86 18.95 12.69 6.46
C LYS A 86 17.44 12.88 6.52
#